data_4bd265253696b603ea60a64e80722b9c
#
_entry.id   4bd265253696b603ea60a64e80722b9c
#
_cell.length_a   1.000
_cell.length_b   1.000
_cell.length_c   1.000
_cell.angle_alpha   90.00
_cell.angle_beta   90.00
_cell.angle_gamma   90.00
#
_symmetry.space_group_name_H-M   'P 1'
#
loop_
_entity.id
_entity.type
_entity.pdbx_description
1 polymer ?
#
loop_
_entity_poly.entity_id
_entity_poly.type
_entity_poly.pdbx_seq_one_letter_code
_entity_poly.pdbx_strand_id
1 'polypeptide(L)'
;MLAPLGYTPKLANNFMAVSVAYLMNLFIPKSGEVSRAIVLDKYEKIPFSAGFGTIISERIIDLIFLVVFIGTALVLKFDMLSNYIFDAIPASIVYTLLIALTGLAVLAYVFLRFSKSTTNSKIKSFLLDLKDGVLSIVTMKKKRLFVGYSFFIW
;
A
#
# COMPACT_ATOMS: atom_id res chain seq x y z
N MET A 1 1.90 -13.14 0.56
CA MET A 1 1.38 -12.38 -0.57
C MET A 1 1.89 -12.84 -1.93
N LEU A 2 3.16 -13.25 -2.09
CA LEU A 2 3.71 -13.72 -3.36
C LEU A 2 3.19 -15.10 -3.81
N ALA A 3 2.85 -15.98 -2.86
CA ALA A 3 2.38 -17.33 -3.17
C ALA A 3 1.12 -17.41 -4.07
N PRO A 4 0.11 -16.54 -3.96
CA PRO A 4 -1.03 -16.53 -4.88
C PRO A 4 -0.66 -16.17 -6.31
N LEU A 5 0.45 -15.46 -6.51
CA LEU A 5 1.01 -15.09 -7.81
C LEU A 5 1.91 -16.19 -8.39
N GLY A 6 2.02 -17.34 -7.71
CA GLY A 6 2.86 -18.45 -8.13
C GLY A 6 4.33 -18.36 -7.71
N TYR A 7 4.70 -17.34 -6.92
CA TYR A 7 6.09 -17.15 -6.48
C TYR A 7 6.31 -17.70 -5.08
N THR A 8 7.35 -18.53 -4.89
CA THR A 8 7.75 -19.11 -3.60
C THR A 8 9.21 -18.78 -3.30
N PRO A 9 9.53 -17.53 -2.96
CA PRO A 9 10.91 -17.12 -2.70
C PRO A 9 11.49 -17.85 -1.48
N LYS A 10 12.79 -18.08 -1.49
CA LYS A 10 13.51 -18.69 -0.37
C LYS A 10 13.44 -17.78 0.85
N LEU A 11 13.26 -18.38 2.04
CA LEU A 11 13.18 -17.63 3.30
C LEU A 11 14.40 -16.72 3.53
N ALA A 12 15.62 -17.22 3.22
CA ALA A 12 16.86 -16.43 3.35
C ALA A 12 16.84 -15.18 2.47
N ASN A 13 16.38 -15.28 1.23
CA ASN A 13 16.31 -14.15 0.31
C ASN A 13 15.20 -13.16 0.69
N ASN A 14 14.08 -13.66 1.24
CA ASN A 14 13.05 -12.79 1.82
C ASN A 14 13.58 -12.01 3.03
N PHE A 15 14.28 -12.68 3.94
CA PHE A 15 14.88 -12.02 5.09
C PHE A 15 15.90 -10.96 4.65
N MET A 16 16.76 -11.30 3.70
CA MET A 16 17.73 -10.37 3.12
C MET A 16 17.05 -9.17 2.45
N ALA A 17 15.97 -9.39 1.71
CA ALA A 17 15.22 -8.32 1.06
C ALA A 17 14.61 -7.35 2.10
N VAL A 18 14.09 -7.86 3.21
CA VAL A 18 13.56 -7.04 4.30
C VAL A 18 14.70 -6.29 5.02
N SER A 19 15.82 -6.94 5.30
CA SER A 19 16.98 -6.31 5.94
C SER A 19 17.54 -5.17 5.09
N VAL A 20 17.67 -5.37 3.78
CA VAL A 20 18.08 -4.31 2.83
C VAL A 20 17.05 -3.18 2.82
N ALA A 21 15.77 -3.48 2.89
CA ALA A 21 14.73 -2.45 2.94
C ALA A 21 14.85 -1.57 4.19
N TYR A 22 15.07 -2.16 5.36
CA TYR A 22 15.32 -1.39 6.59
C TYR A 22 16.58 -0.54 6.49
N LEU A 23 17.68 -1.11 5.97
CA LEU A 23 18.93 -0.38 5.76
C LEU A 23 18.73 0.82 4.84
N MET A 24 18.05 0.62 3.72
CA MET A 24 17.80 1.69 2.74
C MET A 24 16.92 2.81 3.31
N ASN A 25 15.96 2.48 4.17
CA ASN A 25 15.13 3.49 4.85
C ASN A 25 15.92 4.41 5.81
N LEU A 26 17.10 3.97 6.30
CA LEU A 26 17.97 4.81 7.09
C LEU A 26 18.64 5.92 6.26
N PHE A 27 18.93 5.64 4.99
CA PHE A 27 19.57 6.61 4.08
C PHE A 27 18.55 7.50 3.38
N ILE A 28 17.49 6.90 2.85
CA ILE A 28 16.46 7.60 2.09
C ILE A 28 15.08 7.15 2.60
N PRO A 29 14.30 8.02 3.24
CA PRO A 29 12.97 7.67 3.73
C PRO A 29 12.08 7.06 2.63
N LYS A 30 11.38 5.98 2.95
CA LYS A 30 10.49 5.22 2.06
C LYS A 30 11.14 4.51 0.86
N SER A 31 12.49 4.52 0.75
CA SER A 31 13.19 3.78 -0.32
C SER A 31 13.22 2.28 -0.10
N GLY A 32 13.00 1.82 1.13
CA GLY A 32 13.06 0.41 1.48
C GLY A 32 12.04 -0.45 0.74
N GLU A 33 10.87 0.06 0.46
CA GLU A 33 9.83 -0.67 -0.27
C GLU A 33 10.27 -0.98 -1.71
N VAL A 34 10.84 0.02 -2.37
CA VAL A 34 11.41 -0.12 -3.72
C VAL A 34 12.60 -1.08 -3.70
N SER A 35 13.49 -0.92 -2.72
CA SER A 35 14.68 -1.79 -2.57
C SER A 35 14.30 -3.25 -2.32
N ARG A 36 13.27 -3.52 -1.52
CA ARG A 36 12.73 -4.87 -1.30
C ARG A 36 12.27 -5.51 -2.61
N ALA A 37 11.55 -4.75 -3.44
CA ALA A 37 11.09 -5.26 -4.73
C ALA A 37 12.25 -5.54 -5.69
N ILE A 38 13.28 -4.66 -5.71
CA ILE A 38 14.49 -4.85 -6.53
C ILE A 38 15.27 -6.09 -6.10
N VAL A 39 15.43 -6.33 -4.79
CA VAL A 39 16.14 -7.51 -4.28
C VAL A 39 15.41 -8.79 -4.67
N LEU A 40 14.08 -8.81 -4.57
CA LEU A 40 13.26 -9.97 -4.99
C LEU A 40 13.35 -10.21 -6.49
N ASP A 41 13.38 -9.17 -7.31
CA ASP A 41 13.55 -9.29 -8.75
C ASP A 41 14.94 -9.87 -9.09
N LYS A 42 15.99 -9.37 -8.46
CA LYS A 42 17.37 -9.78 -8.74
C LYS A 42 17.66 -11.23 -8.32
N TYR A 43 17.23 -11.66 -7.14
CA TYR A 43 17.60 -12.93 -6.54
C TYR A 43 16.58 -14.05 -6.73
N GLU A 44 15.30 -13.72 -6.86
CA GLU A 44 14.20 -14.69 -6.98
C GLU A 44 13.50 -14.65 -8.33
N LYS A 45 13.95 -13.77 -9.25
CA LYS A 45 13.34 -13.59 -10.58
C LYS A 45 11.86 -13.23 -10.54
N ILE A 46 11.43 -12.57 -9.46
CA ILE A 46 10.07 -12.07 -9.31
C ILE A 46 10.01 -10.70 -9.98
N PRO A 47 9.18 -10.48 -11.00
CA PRO A 47 9.09 -9.19 -11.67
C PRO A 47 8.88 -8.06 -10.66
N PHE A 48 9.62 -6.95 -10.82
CA PHE A 48 9.52 -5.80 -9.93
C PHE A 48 8.07 -5.35 -9.72
N SER A 49 7.28 -5.30 -10.79
CA SER A 49 5.86 -4.93 -10.76
C SER A 49 5.02 -5.84 -9.84
N ALA A 50 5.23 -7.16 -9.91
CA ALA A 50 4.53 -8.11 -9.05
C ALA A 50 4.98 -7.97 -7.58
N GLY A 51 6.28 -7.88 -7.32
CA GLY A 51 6.84 -7.66 -5.99
C GLY A 51 6.33 -6.35 -5.37
N PHE A 52 6.40 -5.25 -6.11
CA PHE A 52 5.94 -3.94 -5.67
C PHE A 52 4.42 -3.88 -5.47
N GLY A 53 3.64 -4.56 -6.34
CA GLY A 53 2.20 -4.70 -6.19
C GLY A 53 1.79 -5.37 -4.87
N THR A 54 2.53 -6.40 -4.41
CA THR A 54 2.27 -7.03 -3.12
C THR A 54 2.59 -6.11 -1.94
N ILE A 55 3.62 -5.26 -2.06
CA ILE A 55 3.96 -4.26 -1.04
C ILE A 55 2.88 -3.20 -0.92
N ILE A 56 2.37 -2.69 -2.05
CA ILE A 56 1.23 -1.76 -2.06
C ILE A 56 0.01 -2.40 -1.39
N SER A 57 -0.24 -3.68 -1.65
CA SER A 57 -1.32 -4.42 -1.02
C SER A 57 -1.19 -4.49 0.50
N GLU A 58 0.02 -4.68 1.01
CA GLU A 58 0.31 -4.60 2.45
C GLU A 58 -0.06 -3.21 3.00
N ARG A 59 0.34 -2.14 2.32
CA ARG A 59 0.01 -0.75 2.73
C ARG A 59 -1.49 -0.45 2.74
N ILE A 60 -2.23 -0.97 1.79
CA ILE A 60 -3.70 -0.80 1.74
C ILE A 60 -4.34 -1.45 2.97
N ILE A 61 -3.90 -2.63 3.37
CA ILE A 61 -4.42 -3.31 4.56
C ILE A 61 -4.03 -2.56 5.83
N ASP A 62 -2.77 -2.12 5.95
CA ASP A 62 -2.33 -1.30 7.08
C ASP A 62 -3.19 -0.04 7.21
N LEU A 63 -3.52 0.61 6.10
CA LEU A 63 -4.38 1.78 6.08
C LEU A 63 -5.82 1.44 6.53
N ILE A 64 -6.37 0.31 6.12
CA ILE A 64 -7.69 -0.16 6.56
C ILE A 64 -7.68 -0.38 8.08
N PHE A 65 -6.68 -1.06 8.63
CA PHE A 65 -6.56 -1.24 10.08
C PHE A 65 -6.43 0.10 10.81
N LEU A 66 -5.62 1.01 10.30
CA LEU A 66 -5.47 2.36 10.87
C LEU A 66 -6.82 3.07 10.95
N VAL A 67 -7.61 3.06 9.87
CA VAL A 67 -8.95 3.67 9.83
C VAL A 67 -9.90 3.00 10.83
N VAL A 68 -9.85 1.67 10.95
CA VAL A 68 -10.65 0.93 11.93
C VAL A 68 -10.26 1.31 13.36
N PHE A 69 -8.97 1.39 13.67
CA PHE A 69 -8.51 1.78 15.01
C PHE A 69 -8.87 3.23 15.35
N ILE A 70 -8.68 4.16 14.40
CA ILE A 70 -9.09 5.56 14.60
C ILE A 70 -10.61 5.64 14.79
N GLY A 71 -11.39 4.94 13.97
CA GLY A 71 -12.85 4.88 14.09
C GLY A 71 -13.30 4.33 15.45
N THR A 72 -12.64 3.27 15.92
CA THR A 72 -12.92 2.69 17.24
C THR A 72 -12.58 3.66 18.36
N ALA A 73 -11.44 4.33 18.29
CA ALA A 73 -11.03 5.34 19.27
C ALA A 73 -12.00 6.54 19.30
N LEU A 74 -12.46 6.98 18.12
CA LEU A 74 -13.48 8.03 18.00
C LEU A 74 -14.80 7.63 18.67
N VAL A 75 -15.26 6.39 18.45
CA VAL A 75 -16.51 5.89 19.06
C VAL A 75 -16.38 5.78 20.59
N LEU A 76 -15.24 5.31 21.10
CA LEU A 76 -15.03 5.10 22.54
C LEU A 76 -14.81 6.40 23.32
N LYS A 77 -14.29 7.46 22.70
CA LYS A 77 -13.91 8.71 23.33
C LYS A 77 -14.44 9.93 22.57
N PHE A 78 -15.66 9.80 22.04
CA PHE A 78 -16.25 10.82 21.16
C PHE A 78 -16.30 12.20 21.83
N ASP A 79 -16.78 12.27 23.07
CA ASP A 79 -16.95 13.54 23.77
C ASP A 79 -15.62 14.28 24.03
N MET A 80 -14.58 13.50 24.34
CA MET A 80 -13.25 14.06 24.61
C MET A 80 -12.53 14.44 23.30
N LEU A 81 -12.64 13.61 22.25
CA LEU A 81 -11.99 13.87 20.96
C LEU A 81 -12.71 14.93 20.15
N SER A 82 -14.04 15.00 20.20
CA SER A 82 -14.81 16.02 19.48
C SER A 82 -14.39 17.42 19.89
N ASN A 83 -14.32 17.68 21.20
CA ASN A 83 -13.89 18.99 21.70
C ASN A 83 -12.44 19.30 21.24
N TYR A 84 -11.52 18.35 21.35
CA TYR A 84 -10.14 18.54 20.90
C TYR A 84 -10.03 18.76 19.39
N ILE A 85 -10.75 17.99 18.58
CA ILE A 85 -10.67 18.07 17.12
C ILE A 85 -11.33 19.35 16.60
N PHE A 86 -12.49 19.72 17.14
CA PHE A 86 -13.20 20.93 16.70
C PHE A 86 -12.49 22.21 17.17
N ASP A 87 -11.83 22.17 18.32
CA ASP A 87 -11.06 23.32 18.83
C ASP A 87 -9.68 23.43 18.17
N ALA A 88 -9.03 22.29 17.86
CA ALA A 88 -7.67 22.26 17.32
C ALA A 88 -7.60 22.37 15.79
N ILE A 89 -8.65 21.96 15.07
CA ILE A 89 -8.66 21.97 13.60
C ILE A 89 -9.64 23.04 13.11
N PRO A 90 -9.16 24.21 12.69
CA PRO A 90 -10.03 25.21 12.11
C PRO A 90 -10.70 24.65 10.85
N ALA A 91 -12.00 24.95 10.71
CA ALA A 91 -12.81 24.45 9.59
C ALA A 91 -12.17 24.70 8.19
N SER A 92 -11.37 25.76 8.08
CA SER A 92 -10.62 26.09 6.87
C SER A 92 -9.64 24.96 6.44
N ILE A 93 -8.99 24.29 7.39
CA ILE A 93 -8.08 23.18 7.08
C ILE A 93 -8.87 21.98 6.54
N VAL A 94 -10.02 21.68 7.13
CA VAL A 94 -10.89 20.58 6.66
C VAL A 94 -11.37 20.84 5.24
N TYR A 95 -11.84 22.06 4.94
CA TYR A 95 -12.25 22.43 3.59
C TYR A 95 -11.08 22.38 2.60
N THR A 96 -9.90 22.84 2.99
CA THR A 96 -8.70 22.78 2.12
C THR A 96 -8.31 21.34 1.80
N LEU A 97 -8.36 20.44 2.79
CA LEU A 97 -8.08 19.03 2.58
C LEU A 97 -9.12 18.36 1.67
N LEU A 98 -10.41 18.67 1.85
CA LEU A 98 -11.48 18.16 0.99
C LEU A 98 -11.33 18.66 -0.46
N ILE A 99 -11.00 19.92 -0.66
CA ILE A 99 -10.75 20.49 -1.99
C ILE A 99 -9.49 19.86 -2.63
N ALA A 100 -8.42 19.67 -1.86
CA ALA A 100 -7.21 19.01 -2.35
C ALA A 100 -7.47 17.55 -2.73
N LEU A 101 -8.24 16.81 -1.93
CA LEU A 101 -8.59 15.41 -2.18
C LEU A 101 -9.49 15.27 -3.42
N THR A 102 -10.49 16.13 -3.54
CA THR A 102 -11.38 16.16 -4.74
C THR A 102 -10.62 16.58 -5.98
N GLY A 103 -9.74 17.58 -5.89
CA GLY A 103 -8.86 18.00 -6.97
C GLY A 103 -7.93 16.86 -7.43
N LEU A 104 -7.32 16.12 -6.50
CA LEU A 104 -6.49 14.96 -6.81
C LEU A 104 -7.30 13.84 -7.48
N ALA A 105 -8.52 13.58 -7.00
CA ALA A 105 -9.41 12.56 -7.59
C ALA A 105 -9.83 12.94 -9.01
N VAL A 106 -10.15 14.20 -9.25
CA VAL A 106 -10.48 14.73 -10.59
C VAL A 106 -9.27 14.65 -11.52
N LEU A 107 -8.08 15.05 -11.05
CA LEU A 107 -6.84 14.93 -11.82
C LEU A 107 -6.53 13.48 -12.19
N ALA A 108 -6.67 12.55 -11.24
CA ALA A 108 -6.50 11.13 -11.48
C ALA A 108 -7.52 10.61 -12.50
N TYR A 109 -8.78 10.99 -12.36
CA TYR A 109 -9.84 10.63 -13.32
C TYR A 109 -9.57 11.15 -14.73
N VAL A 110 -9.22 12.43 -14.86
CA VAL A 110 -8.85 13.07 -16.12
C VAL A 110 -7.64 12.38 -16.74
N PHE A 111 -6.58 12.14 -15.95
CA PHE A 111 -5.39 11.44 -16.40
C PHE A 111 -5.71 10.03 -16.92
N LEU A 112 -6.53 9.26 -16.21
CA LEU A 112 -6.97 7.93 -16.63
C LEU A 112 -7.83 7.95 -17.88
N ARG A 113 -8.66 8.99 -18.05
CA ARG A 113 -9.54 9.13 -19.21
C ARG A 113 -8.80 9.61 -20.47
N PHE A 114 -7.84 10.52 -20.32
CA PHE A 114 -7.05 11.05 -21.44
C PHE A 114 -5.85 10.18 -21.79
N SER A 115 -5.39 9.30 -20.89
CA SER A 115 -4.30 8.32 -21.13
C SER A 115 -4.73 7.17 -22.08
N LYS A 116 -5.75 7.37 -22.90
CA LYS A 116 -6.23 6.38 -23.89
C LYS A 116 -5.37 6.24 -25.14
N SER A 117 -4.28 7.01 -25.27
CA SER A 117 -3.47 7.01 -26.48
C SER A 117 -2.11 6.38 -26.24
N THR A 118 -1.88 5.29 -26.92
CA THR A 118 -0.57 4.75 -27.34
C THR A 118 0.42 4.43 -26.20
N THR A 119 -0.04 3.74 -25.15
CA THR A 119 0.89 3.30 -24.14
C THR A 119 1.52 1.97 -24.54
N ASN A 120 2.83 1.99 -24.77
CA ASN A 120 3.68 0.84 -25.03
C ASN A 120 3.22 -0.41 -24.26
N SER A 121 3.23 -1.56 -24.91
CA SER A 121 2.86 -2.87 -24.33
C SER A 121 3.54 -3.15 -22.98
N LYS A 122 4.72 -2.57 -22.74
CA LYS A 122 5.49 -2.67 -21.50
C LYS A 122 4.81 -1.95 -20.31
N ILE A 123 4.20 -0.77 -20.52
CA ILE A 123 3.49 -0.06 -19.44
C ILE A 123 2.18 -0.76 -19.12
N LYS A 124 1.51 -1.30 -20.13
CA LYS A 124 0.28 -2.07 -19.93
C LYS A 124 0.54 -3.35 -19.14
N SER A 125 1.61 -4.11 -19.48
CA SER A 125 2.00 -5.30 -18.72
C SER A 125 2.38 -4.94 -17.28
N PHE A 126 3.17 -3.89 -17.08
CA PHE A 126 3.53 -3.39 -15.75
C PHE A 126 2.29 -3.06 -14.90
N LEU A 127 1.30 -2.35 -15.47
CA LEU A 127 0.06 -2.02 -14.77
C LEU A 127 -0.81 -3.25 -14.47
N LEU A 128 -0.82 -4.24 -15.37
CA LEU A 128 -1.52 -5.50 -15.13
C LEU A 128 -0.86 -6.30 -14.00
N ASP A 129 0.45 -6.45 -14.01
CA ASP A 129 1.19 -7.13 -12.94
C ASP A 129 1.01 -6.42 -11.59
N LEU A 130 1.02 -5.08 -11.58
CA LEU A 130 0.74 -4.29 -10.39
C LEU A 130 -0.68 -4.54 -9.87
N LYS A 131 -1.66 -4.55 -10.77
CA LYS A 131 -3.07 -4.85 -10.44
C LYS A 131 -3.20 -6.27 -9.86
N ASP A 132 -2.56 -7.25 -10.48
CA ASP A 132 -2.59 -8.65 -10.00
C ASP A 132 -1.88 -8.77 -8.66
N GLY A 133 -0.79 -8.04 -8.44
CA GLY A 133 -0.14 -7.90 -7.14
C GLY A 133 -1.11 -7.35 -6.08
N VAL A 134 -1.80 -6.25 -6.37
CA VAL A 134 -2.80 -5.67 -5.45
C VAL A 134 -3.97 -6.62 -5.21
N LEU A 135 -4.48 -7.27 -6.25
CA LEU A 135 -5.59 -8.23 -6.13
C LEU A 135 -5.16 -9.57 -5.50
N SER A 136 -3.88 -9.82 -5.31
CA SER A 136 -3.37 -11.06 -4.69
C SER A 136 -3.98 -11.33 -3.31
N ILE A 137 -4.35 -10.27 -2.58
CA ILE A 137 -5.05 -10.36 -1.29
C ILE A 137 -6.39 -11.07 -1.44
N VAL A 138 -7.14 -10.72 -2.49
CA VAL A 138 -8.50 -11.28 -2.72
C VAL A 138 -8.41 -12.74 -3.14
N THR A 139 -7.33 -13.13 -3.83
CA THR A 139 -7.12 -14.50 -4.34
C THR A 139 -6.39 -15.44 -3.37
N MET A 140 -5.91 -14.92 -2.23
CA MET A 140 -5.23 -15.73 -1.22
C MET A 140 -6.08 -16.88 -0.68
N LYS A 141 -5.55 -18.10 -0.68
CA LYS A 141 -6.17 -19.28 -0.05
C LYS A 141 -6.21 -19.20 1.49
N LYS A 142 -5.28 -18.48 2.12
CA LYS A 142 -5.13 -18.37 3.60
C LYS A 142 -5.42 -16.95 4.10
N LYS A 143 -6.49 -16.31 3.62
CA LYS A 143 -6.90 -14.94 4.00
C LYS A 143 -7.01 -14.74 5.52
N ARG A 144 -7.62 -15.72 6.21
CA ARG A 144 -7.83 -15.64 7.67
C ARG A 144 -6.52 -15.58 8.46
N LEU A 145 -5.52 -16.37 8.06
CA LEU A 145 -4.19 -16.33 8.69
C LEU A 145 -3.48 -15.00 8.43
N PHE A 146 -3.60 -14.48 7.22
CA PHE A 146 -3.01 -13.20 6.87
C PHE A 146 -3.62 -12.05 7.70
N VAL A 147 -4.95 -11.97 7.77
CA VAL A 147 -5.66 -10.97 8.59
C VAL A 147 -5.31 -11.15 10.07
N GLY A 148 -5.23 -12.39 10.57
CA GLY A 148 -4.82 -12.68 11.94
C GLY A 148 -3.40 -12.18 12.26
N TYR A 149 -2.43 -12.43 11.36
CA TYR A 149 -1.08 -11.90 11.54
C TYR A 149 -1.03 -10.38 11.45
N SER A 150 -1.77 -9.77 10.52
CA SER A 150 -1.86 -8.30 10.43
C SER A 150 -2.45 -7.71 11.71
N PHE A 151 -3.49 -8.32 12.27
CA PHE A 151 -4.08 -7.89 13.55
C PHE A 151 -3.11 -8.05 14.72
N PHE A 152 -2.26 -9.09 14.72
CA PHE A 152 -1.26 -9.32 15.78
C PHE A 152 -0.08 -8.34 15.70
N ILE A 153 0.22 -7.83 14.50
CA ILE A 153 1.30 -6.84 14.28
C ILE A 153 0.86 -5.44 14.70
N TRP A 154 -0.43 -5.13 14.59
CA TRP A 154 -1.07 -3.86 14.96
C TRP A 154 -1.66 -3.91 16.38
#